data_9a3e36717ae15f567b96d2c57ce78c5e
#
_entry.id   9a3e36717ae15f567b96d2c57ce78c5e
#
_cell.length_a   1.000
_cell.length_b   1.000
_cell.length_c   1.000
_cell.angle_alpha   90.00
_cell.angle_beta   90.00
_cell.angle_gamma   90.00
#
_symmetry.space_group_name_H-M   'P 1'
#
loop_
_entity.id
_entity.type
_entity.pdbx_description
1 polymer ?
#
loop_
_entity_poly.entity_id
_entity_poly.type
_entity_poly.pdbx_seq_one_letter_code
_entity_poly.pdbx_strand_id
1 'polypeptide(L)'
;LKYLRNMIKISIIGGGGNVGYHLTAILLNAENIELIEVYNRTLDKIQYLKNDTSITTNLNQLKEADIYIICVADDAIVEVSKKLNFNNKLVVHTSGSVAMEELKCKANKGVFYLLQSFSKDKKIDFSNIPICIEATSKTDLELLKVLAKTISKNCYHINSEQRRNLHVSAVFVNNFVNHLYFIGNQICEDNNVPFEILHPIIKETASKIETLSPFDAQ
;
A
#
# COMPACT_ATOMS: atom_id res chain seq x y z
N LEU A 1 18.51 -4.31 -16.74
CA LEU A 1 19.97 -4.11 -16.56
C LEU A 1 20.32 -2.63 -16.28
N LYS A 2 19.56 -1.64 -16.75
CA LYS A 2 19.85 -0.20 -16.54
C LYS A 2 19.64 0.23 -15.07
N TYR A 3 18.72 -0.39 -14.36
CA TYR A 3 18.38 -0.05 -12.96
C TYR A 3 19.23 -0.78 -11.90
N LEU A 4 20.05 -1.75 -12.29
CA LEU A 4 20.98 -2.44 -11.38
C LEU A 4 22.22 -1.60 -10.99
N ARG A 5 22.40 -0.42 -11.58
CA ARG A 5 23.56 0.47 -11.34
C ARG A 5 23.22 1.86 -10.81
N ASN A 6 21.94 2.29 -10.85
CA ASN A 6 21.51 3.61 -10.38
C ASN A 6 20.38 3.44 -9.36
N MET A 7 20.36 4.30 -8.34
CA MET A 7 19.26 4.39 -7.38
C MET A 7 17.95 4.70 -8.12
N ILE A 8 16.87 4.02 -7.75
CA ILE A 8 15.52 4.29 -8.27
C ILE A 8 14.98 5.50 -7.52
N LYS A 9 14.69 6.57 -8.25
CA LYS A 9 14.11 7.80 -7.70
C LYS A 9 12.61 7.70 -7.55
N ILE A 10 12.12 7.92 -6.34
CA ILE A 10 10.69 7.79 -6.02
C ILE A 10 10.16 9.11 -5.45
N SER A 11 8.95 9.47 -5.86
CA SER A 11 8.13 10.51 -5.24
C SER A 11 6.84 9.90 -4.71
N ILE A 12 6.48 10.20 -3.46
CA ILE A 12 5.22 9.76 -2.84
C ILE A 12 4.21 10.90 -2.86
N ILE A 13 3.01 10.62 -3.33
CA ILE A 13 1.87 11.55 -3.38
C ILE A 13 0.82 11.06 -2.39
N GLY A 14 0.62 11.81 -1.30
CA GLY A 14 -0.28 11.44 -0.21
C GLY A 14 0.46 10.83 0.99
N GLY A 15 1.69 11.28 1.28
CA GLY A 15 2.50 10.79 2.40
C GLY A 15 1.87 10.96 3.79
N GLY A 16 0.86 11.81 3.93
CA GLY A 16 0.12 12.00 5.18
C GLY A 16 -0.95 10.95 5.49
N GLY A 17 -1.29 10.04 4.54
CA GLY A 17 -2.21 8.91 4.76
C GLY A 17 -1.50 7.72 5.41
N ASN A 18 -2.27 6.70 5.84
CA ASN A 18 -1.70 5.52 6.52
C ASN A 18 -0.71 4.76 5.61
N VAL A 19 -1.10 4.46 4.37
CA VAL A 19 -0.22 3.77 3.40
C VAL A 19 1.00 4.63 3.09
N GLY A 20 0.79 5.91 2.75
CA GLY A 20 1.88 6.83 2.41
C GLY A 20 2.88 7.02 3.54
N TYR A 21 2.42 7.09 4.80
CA TYR A 21 3.26 7.19 5.98
C TYR A 21 4.22 5.99 6.11
N HIS A 22 3.68 4.77 6.07
CA HIS A 22 4.48 3.55 6.22
C HIS A 22 5.38 3.31 5.00
N LEU A 23 4.89 3.58 3.79
CA LEU A 23 5.69 3.43 2.58
C LEU A 23 6.84 4.45 2.55
N THR A 24 6.61 5.69 2.98
CA THR A 24 7.67 6.69 3.16
C THR A 24 8.75 6.18 4.12
N ALA A 25 8.35 5.68 5.29
CA ALA A 25 9.28 5.22 6.32
C ALA A 25 10.16 4.06 5.84
N ILE A 26 9.61 3.10 5.09
CA ILE A 26 10.41 1.97 4.58
C ILE A 26 11.31 2.40 3.41
N LEU A 27 10.86 3.28 2.52
CA LEU A 27 11.63 3.71 1.35
C LEU A 27 12.79 4.63 1.71
N LEU A 28 12.70 5.41 2.78
CA LEU A 28 13.82 6.23 3.29
C LEU A 28 15.04 5.39 3.69
N ASN A 29 14.83 4.11 4.05
CA ASN A 29 15.87 3.21 4.53
C ASN A 29 16.14 2.04 3.55
N ALA A 30 15.52 2.05 2.38
CA ALA A 30 15.62 0.96 1.42
C ALA A 30 16.89 1.08 0.57
N GLU A 31 17.58 -0.04 0.35
CA GLU A 31 18.77 -0.08 -0.51
C GLU A 31 18.41 0.22 -1.98
N ASN A 32 19.28 0.95 -2.66
CA ASN A 32 19.12 1.33 -4.08
C ASN A 32 17.87 2.15 -4.39
N ILE A 33 17.24 2.76 -3.39
CA ILE A 33 16.10 3.67 -3.52
C ILE A 33 16.51 5.07 -3.05
N GLU A 34 16.10 6.08 -3.80
CA GLU A 34 16.18 7.48 -3.41
C GLU A 34 14.76 8.06 -3.32
N LEU A 35 14.24 8.24 -2.11
CA LEU A 35 12.98 8.96 -1.90
C LEU A 35 13.26 10.45 -2.00
N ILE A 36 13.02 11.02 -3.18
CA ILE A 36 13.42 12.41 -3.51
C ILE A 36 12.43 13.44 -2.99
N GLU A 37 11.15 13.07 -2.84
CA GLU A 37 10.11 14.00 -2.43
C GLU A 37 8.87 13.30 -1.91
N VAL A 38 8.22 13.93 -0.94
CA VAL A 38 6.89 13.53 -0.44
C VAL A 38 5.92 14.71 -0.56
N TYR A 39 4.86 14.51 -1.33
CA TYR A 39 3.76 15.46 -1.42
C TYR A 39 2.64 15.08 -0.46
N ASN A 40 2.06 16.11 0.17
CA ASN A 40 0.76 15.97 0.84
C ASN A 40 -0.02 17.29 0.76
N ARG A 41 -1.35 17.22 0.67
CA ARG A 41 -2.21 18.41 0.62
C ARG A 41 -2.06 19.32 1.86
N THR A 42 -1.82 18.71 3.03
CA THR A 42 -1.62 19.38 4.31
C THR A 42 -0.19 19.20 4.76
N LEU A 43 0.58 20.27 4.90
CA LEU A 43 1.99 20.25 5.21
C LEU A 43 2.27 19.61 6.58
N ASP A 44 1.48 19.93 7.60
CA ASP A 44 1.67 19.44 8.98
C ASP A 44 1.74 17.92 9.07
N LYS A 45 1.00 17.21 8.17
CA LYS A 45 1.00 15.74 8.15
C LYS A 45 2.30 15.11 7.70
N ILE A 46 3.20 15.87 7.06
CA ILE A 46 4.48 15.41 6.53
C ILE A 46 5.66 16.26 7.03
N GLN A 47 5.42 17.25 7.90
CA GLN A 47 6.45 18.17 8.40
C GLN A 47 7.61 17.46 9.10
N TYR A 48 7.36 16.29 9.69
CA TYR A 48 8.37 15.46 10.34
C TYR A 48 9.46 14.95 9.38
N LEU A 49 9.18 14.91 8.07
CA LEU A 49 10.09 14.41 7.02
C LEU A 49 11.08 15.48 6.50
N LYS A 50 10.96 16.74 6.93
CA LYS A 50 11.70 17.86 6.33
C LYS A 50 13.23 17.72 6.37
N ASN A 51 13.76 16.92 7.29
CA ASN A 51 15.19 16.69 7.42
C ASN A 51 15.66 15.42 6.65
N ASP A 52 14.75 14.57 6.23
CA ASP A 52 15.03 13.27 5.61
C ASP A 52 14.85 13.30 4.09
N THR A 53 13.87 14.09 3.61
CA THR A 53 13.57 14.22 2.18
C THR A 53 12.90 15.57 1.89
N SER A 54 12.77 15.91 0.61
CA SER A 54 12.01 17.08 0.20
C SER A 54 10.53 16.89 0.49
N ILE A 55 9.85 17.93 0.97
CA ILE A 55 8.40 17.93 1.19
C ILE A 55 7.73 19.05 0.43
N THR A 56 6.55 18.82 -0.12
CA THR A 56 5.80 19.82 -0.88
C THR A 56 4.29 19.69 -0.72
N THR A 57 3.57 20.79 -0.90
CA THR A 57 2.11 20.84 -1.02
C THR A 57 1.65 21.20 -2.44
N ASN A 58 2.58 21.32 -3.40
CA ASN A 58 2.30 21.73 -4.77
C ASN A 58 2.55 20.61 -5.77
N LEU A 59 1.48 19.98 -6.28
CA LEU A 59 1.55 18.92 -7.30
C LEU A 59 2.15 19.37 -8.64
N ASN A 60 2.12 20.68 -8.94
CA ASN A 60 2.65 21.18 -10.21
C ASN A 60 4.17 21.40 -10.20
N GLN A 61 4.81 21.24 -9.04
CA GLN A 61 6.24 21.47 -8.84
C GLN A 61 6.97 20.23 -8.29
N LEU A 62 6.44 19.04 -8.56
CA LEU A 62 7.07 17.80 -8.15
C LEU A 62 8.43 17.64 -8.83
N LYS A 63 9.41 17.21 -8.05
CA LYS A 63 10.75 16.87 -8.56
C LYS A 63 10.68 15.67 -9.51
N GLU A 64 11.64 15.60 -10.41
CA GLU A 64 11.73 14.51 -11.37
C GLU A 64 12.10 13.20 -10.67
N ALA A 65 11.24 12.18 -10.82
CA ALA A 65 11.40 10.83 -10.29
C ALA A 65 11.24 9.79 -11.41
N ASP A 66 11.67 8.56 -11.16
CA ASP A 66 11.39 7.42 -12.04
C ASP A 66 9.97 6.89 -11.80
N ILE A 67 9.54 6.86 -10.52
CA ILE A 67 8.22 6.38 -10.10
C ILE A 67 7.54 7.42 -9.21
N TYR A 68 6.28 7.72 -9.51
CA TYR A 68 5.38 8.51 -8.66
C TYR A 68 4.31 7.60 -8.08
N ILE A 69 4.26 7.46 -6.75
CA ILE A 69 3.35 6.55 -6.06
C ILE A 69 2.22 7.36 -5.42
N ILE A 70 0.98 7.15 -5.89
CA ILE A 70 -0.22 7.80 -5.39
C ILE A 70 -0.79 6.97 -4.24
N CYS A 71 -0.72 7.52 -3.02
CA CYS A 71 -1.20 6.94 -1.76
C CYS A 71 -2.35 7.77 -1.17
N VAL A 72 -3.32 8.15 -1.99
CA VAL A 72 -4.51 8.90 -1.56
C VAL A 72 -5.73 7.98 -1.47
N ALA A 73 -6.85 8.50 -0.96
CA ALA A 73 -8.11 7.76 -0.98
C ALA A 73 -8.56 7.44 -2.42
N ASP A 74 -9.27 6.34 -2.59
CA ASP A 74 -9.63 5.78 -3.91
C ASP A 74 -10.36 6.79 -4.80
N ASP A 75 -11.28 7.55 -4.23
CA ASP A 75 -12.06 8.61 -4.90
C ASP A 75 -11.20 9.80 -5.40
N ALA A 76 -10.03 10.00 -4.82
CA ALA A 76 -9.12 11.08 -5.19
C ALA A 76 -8.09 10.69 -6.26
N ILE A 77 -7.90 9.40 -6.55
CA ILE A 77 -6.85 8.89 -7.47
C ILE A 77 -6.98 9.51 -8.85
N VAL A 78 -8.19 9.51 -9.42
CA VAL A 78 -8.46 10.03 -10.76
C VAL A 78 -8.07 11.51 -10.86
N GLU A 79 -8.55 12.32 -9.93
CA GLU A 79 -8.31 13.77 -9.93
C GLU A 79 -6.85 14.14 -9.66
N VAL A 80 -6.17 13.39 -8.80
CA VAL A 80 -4.74 13.58 -8.56
C VAL A 80 -3.94 13.20 -9.80
N SER A 81 -4.24 12.06 -10.41
CA SER A 81 -3.51 11.56 -11.59
C SER A 81 -3.61 12.50 -12.79
N LYS A 82 -4.76 13.18 -13.01
CA LYS A 82 -4.93 14.20 -14.08
C LYS A 82 -3.93 15.34 -14.00
N LYS A 83 -3.45 15.66 -12.82
CA LYS A 83 -2.48 16.76 -12.58
C LYS A 83 -1.04 16.34 -12.82
N LEU A 84 -0.76 15.05 -13.01
CA LEU A 84 0.57 14.47 -13.19
C LEU A 84 0.89 14.35 -14.68
N ASN A 85 1.50 15.38 -15.25
CA ASN A 85 1.82 15.48 -16.68
C ASN A 85 3.30 15.17 -16.94
N PHE A 86 3.71 13.94 -16.68
CA PHE A 86 5.07 13.47 -16.94
C PHE A 86 5.14 12.65 -18.23
N ASN A 87 6.25 12.79 -18.98
CA ASN A 87 6.55 11.95 -20.12
C ASN A 87 7.60 10.91 -19.73
N ASN A 88 7.44 9.67 -20.18
CA ASN A 88 8.39 8.58 -19.95
C ASN A 88 8.70 8.30 -18.47
N LYS A 89 7.73 8.56 -17.58
CA LYS A 89 7.79 8.24 -16.16
C LYS A 89 6.68 7.26 -15.80
N LEU A 90 6.83 6.58 -14.68
CA LEU A 90 5.83 5.63 -14.20
C LEU A 90 5.00 6.27 -13.08
N VAL A 91 3.69 6.30 -13.24
CA VAL A 91 2.73 6.70 -12.21
C VAL A 91 1.95 5.47 -11.76
N VAL A 92 1.97 5.20 -10.48
CA VAL A 92 1.25 4.06 -9.89
C VAL A 92 0.34 4.52 -8.76
N HIS A 93 -0.74 3.78 -8.50
CA HIS A 93 -1.54 3.93 -7.28
C HIS A 93 -1.44 2.71 -6.38
N THR A 94 -1.85 2.86 -5.12
CA THR A 94 -1.79 1.80 -4.10
C THR A 94 -3.16 1.20 -3.76
N SER A 95 -4.21 1.51 -4.53
CA SER A 95 -5.56 1.00 -4.29
C SER A 95 -5.71 -0.49 -4.67
N GLY A 96 -6.46 -1.22 -3.85
CA GLY A 96 -6.90 -2.59 -4.14
C GLY A 96 -8.08 -2.66 -5.11
N SER A 97 -8.94 -1.63 -5.13
CA SER A 97 -10.23 -1.62 -5.85
C SER A 97 -10.20 -0.87 -7.17
N VAL A 98 -9.42 0.22 -7.29
CA VAL A 98 -9.36 1.08 -8.48
C VAL A 98 -8.59 0.39 -9.61
N ALA A 99 -9.13 0.40 -10.82
CA ALA A 99 -8.44 -0.18 -11.99
C ALA A 99 -7.27 0.70 -12.42
N MET A 100 -6.21 0.09 -12.98
CA MET A 100 -5.04 0.82 -13.49
C MET A 100 -5.42 1.85 -14.56
N GLU A 101 -6.39 1.56 -15.40
CA GLU A 101 -6.90 2.40 -16.49
C GLU A 101 -7.54 3.70 -16.00
N GLU A 102 -7.96 3.75 -14.71
CA GLU A 102 -8.51 4.96 -14.10
C GLU A 102 -7.46 6.06 -13.84
N LEU A 103 -6.18 5.75 -13.90
CA LEU A 103 -5.14 6.77 -13.96
C LEU A 103 -5.29 7.59 -15.24
N LYS A 104 -5.50 8.90 -15.12
CA LYS A 104 -5.75 9.81 -16.27
C LYS A 104 -4.53 10.67 -16.62
N CYS A 105 -3.33 10.28 -16.18
CA CYS A 105 -2.07 10.92 -16.56
C CYS A 105 -1.62 10.50 -17.97
N LYS A 106 -0.68 11.28 -18.55
CA LYS A 106 0.01 10.93 -19.82
C LYS A 106 1.19 9.97 -19.62
N ALA A 107 1.64 9.79 -18.38
CA ALA A 107 2.73 8.89 -18.01
C ALA A 107 2.36 7.42 -18.24
N ASN A 108 3.36 6.54 -18.19
CA ASN A 108 3.13 5.11 -18.06
C ASN A 108 2.37 4.83 -16.76
N LYS A 109 1.51 3.83 -16.79
CA LYS A 109 0.59 3.52 -15.69
C LYS A 109 0.93 2.20 -15.05
N GLY A 110 0.68 2.13 -13.75
CA GLY A 110 0.82 0.87 -13.01
C GLY A 110 0.09 0.90 -11.69
N VAL A 111 0.22 -0.20 -10.97
CA VAL A 111 -0.29 -0.38 -9.61
C VAL A 111 0.79 -0.97 -8.72
N PHE A 112 0.82 -0.50 -7.51
CA PHE A 112 1.71 -0.99 -6.44
C PHE A 112 0.89 -1.19 -5.17
N TYR A 113 0.09 -2.25 -5.13
CA TYR A 113 -0.87 -2.52 -4.06
C TYR A 113 -0.23 -3.37 -2.96
N LEU A 114 -0.25 -2.84 -1.74
CA LEU A 114 0.22 -3.53 -0.53
C LEU A 114 -0.99 -4.15 0.17
N LEU A 115 -1.05 -5.49 0.21
CA LEU A 115 -2.15 -6.23 0.84
C LEU A 115 -1.92 -6.29 2.36
N GLN A 116 -2.24 -5.21 3.05
CA GLN A 116 -2.12 -5.07 4.50
C GLN A 116 -3.09 -4.01 5.02
N SER A 117 -3.49 -4.13 6.28
CA SER A 117 -4.15 -3.03 6.99
C SER A 117 -3.11 -2.12 7.63
N PHE A 118 -3.21 -0.81 7.35
CA PHE A 118 -2.26 0.19 7.81
C PHE A 118 -2.88 1.11 8.86
N SER A 119 -2.22 1.22 10.02
CA SER A 119 -2.50 2.22 11.04
C SER A 119 -1.18 2.86 11.47
N LYS A 120 -1.14 4.18 11.63
CA LYS A 120 0.09 4.90 12.01
C LYS A 120 0.61 4.51 13.39
N ASP A 121 -0.28 4.09 14.27
CA ASP A 121 0.04 3.74 15.65
C ASP A 121 0.72 2.37 15.78
N LYS A 122 0.76 1.59 14.70
CA LYS A 122 1.34 0.25 14.68
C LYS A 122 2.56 0.19 13.78
N LYS A 123 3.70 -0.22 14.34
CA LYS A 123 4.89 -0.53 13.53
C LYS A 123 4.59 -1.76 12.66
N ILE A 124 4.92 -1.67 11.37
CA ILE A 124 4.65 -2.72 10.39
C ILE A 124 5.97 -3.28 9.87
N ASP A 125 6.08 -4.60 9.88
CA ASP A 125 7.16 -5.32 9.19
C ASP A 125 6.74 -5.57 7.73
N PHE A 126 7.45 -4.97 6.80
CA PHE A 126 7.19 -5.11 5.36
C PHE A 126 7.68 -6.43 4.78
N SER A 127 8.58 -7.14 5.45
CA SER A 127 9.30 -8.30 4.87
C SER A 127 8.40 -9.38 4.28
N ASN A 128 7.18 -9.53 4.81
CA ASN A 128 6.21 -10.54 4.39
C ASN A 128 4.91 -9.97 3.80
N ILE A 129 4.80 -8.64 3.65
CA ILE A 129 3.59 -8.04 3.04
C ILE A 129 3.50 -8.45 1.57
N PRO A 130 2.37 -9.07 1.13
CA PRO A 130 2.15 -9.31 -0.28
C PRO A 130 2.03 -7.99 -1.04
N ILE A 131 2.88 -7.78 -2.05
CA ILE A 131 2.84 -6.63 -2.93
C ILE A 131 2.37 -7.09 -4.30
N CYS A 132 1.22 -6.58 -4.72
CA CYS A 132 0.63 -6.87 -6.02
C CYS A 132 0.95 -5.75 -6.99
N ILE A 133 1.57 -6.09 -8.12
CA ILE A 133 2.04 -5.13 -9.13
C ILE A 133 1.34 -5.35 -10.46
N GLU A 134 1.11 -4.24 -11.17
CA GLU A 134 0.57 -4.20 -12.52
C GLU A 134 1.22 -3.03 -13.27
N ALA A 135 1.50 -3.16 -14.57
CA ALA A 135 2.03 -2.07 -15.38
C ALA A 135 1.69 -2.26 -16.87
N THR A 136 1.62 -1.16 -17.62
CA THR A 136 1.32 -1.16 -19.06
C THR A 136 2.45 -1.74 -19.91
N SER A 137 3.71 -1.68 -19.44
CA SER A 137 4.86 -2.22 -20.16
C SER A 137 5.65 -3.24 -19.36
N LYS A 138 6.35 -4.15 -20.04
CA LYS A 138 7.25 -5.12 -19.40
C LYS A 138 8.40 -4.42 -18.64
N THR A 139 8.91 -3.32 -19.18
CA THR A 139 10.00 -2.56 -18.54
C THR A 139 9.54 -1.97 -17.20
N ASP A 140 8.35 -1.37 -17.18
CA ASP A 140 7.78 -0.79 -15.96
C ASP A 140 7.40 -1.87 -14.95
N LEU A 141 6.92 -3.03 -15.43
CA LEU A 141 6.64 -4.18 -14.56
C LEU A 141 7.91 -4.69 -13.87
N GLU A 142 9.02 -4.81 -14.61
CA GLU A 142 10.31 -5.21 -14.00
C GLU A 142 10.84 -4.14 -13.02
N LEU A 143 10.62 -2.85 -13.31
CA LEU A 143 10.96 -1.76 -12.39
C LEU A 143 10.16 -1.88 -11.08
N LEU A 144 8.84 -2.10 -11.15
CA LEU A 144 8.00 -2.32 -9.98
C LEU A 144 8.37 -3.59 -9.21
N LYS A 145 8.77 -4.64 -9.91
CA LYS A 145 9.24 -5.88 -9.28
C LYS A 145 10.54 -5.70 -8.51
N VAL A 146 11.48 -4.90 -9.04
CA VAL A 146 12.71 -4.52 -8.32
C VAL A 146 12.33 -3.76 -7.05
N LEU A 147 11.50 -2.72 -7.16
CA LEU A 147 11.02 -1.95 -6.02
C LEU A 147 10.33 -2.83 -4.96
N ALA A 148 9.40 -3.71 -5.37
CA ALA A 148 8.69 -4.58 -4.45
C ALA A 148 9.64 -5.51 -3.69
N LYS A 149 10.61 -6.12 -4.40
CA LYS A 149 11.59 -7.04 -3.79
C LYS A 149 12.59 -6.36 -2.85
N THR A 150 12.77 -5.05 -2.97
CA THR A 150 13.62 -4.29 -2.05
C THR A 150 12.98 -4.18 -0.65
N ILE A 151 11.65 -4.20 -0.56
CA ILE A 151 10.92 -3.98 0.69
C ILE A 151 10.13 -5.20 1.17
N SER A 152 9.88 -6.21 0.31
CA SER A 152 9.16 -7.43 0.67
C SER A 152 9.68 -8.66 -0.08
N LYS A 153 9.55 -9.83 0.53
CA LYS A 153 9.82 -11.14 -0.10
C LYS A 153 8.70 -11.58 -1.05
N ASN A 154 7.49 -11.05 -0.88
CA ASN A 154 6.26 -11.48 -1.54
C ASN A 154 5.82 -10.46 -2.60
N CYS A 155 6.08 -10.77 -3.87
CA CYS A 155 5.70 -9.92 -5.00
C CYS A 155 4.90 -10.75 -6.01
N TYR A 156 3.70 -10.27 -6.37
CA TYR A 156 2.76 -10.93 -7.27
C TYR A 156 2.39 -10.02 -8.44
N HIS A 157 2.46 -10.55 -9.65
CA HIS A 157 1.93 -9.87 -10.83
C HIS A 157 0.49 -10.32 -11.05
N ILE A 158 -0.47 -9.42 -10.84
CA ILE A 158 -1.90 -9.66 -11.03
C ILE A 158 -2.54 -8.45 -11.70
N ASN A 159 -3.56 -8.69 -12.52
CA ASN A 159 -4.28 -7.61 -13.21
C ASN A 159 -5.31 -6.93 -12.28
N SER A 160 -5.92 -5.84 -12.78
CA SER A 160 -6.88 -5.03 -12.02
C SER A 160 -8.11 -5.83 -11.58
N GLU A 161 -8.60 -6.79 -12.38
CA GLU A 161 -9.73 -7.65 -12.01
C GLU A 161 -9.37 -8.61 -10.89
N GLN A 162 -8.23 -9.31 -11.03
CA GLN A 162 -7.70 -10.22 -10.01
C GLN A 162 -7.45 -9.48 -8.69
N ARG A 163 -6.87 -8.28 -8.76
CA ARG A 163 -6.60 -7.45 -7.57
C ARG A 163 -7.90 -7.05 -6.87
N ARG A 164 -8.92 -6.61 -7.63
CA ARG A 164 -10.23 -6.26 -7.05
C ARG A 164 -10.86 -7.45 -6.33
N ASN A 165 -10.84 -8.64 -6.94
CA ASN A 165 -11.36 -9.84 -6.32
C ASN A 165 -10.56 -10.24 -5.07
N LEU A 166 -9.24 -10.15 -5.12
CA LEU A 166 -8.37 -10.35 -3.95
C LEU A 166 -8.66 -9.35 -2.83
N HIS A 167 -8.87 -8.07 -3.18
CA HIS A 167 -9.23 -7.04 -2.20
C HIS A 167 -10.57 -7.33 -1.53
N VAL A 168 -11.59 -7.74 -2.29
CA VAL A 168 -12.88 -8.17 -1.73
C VAL A 168 -12.70 -9.35 -0.79
N SER A 169 -11.91 -10.36 -1.18
CA SER A 169 -11.60 -11.50 -0.31
C SER A 169 -10.92 -11.06 0.99
N ALA A 170 -9.98 -10.11 0.91
CA ALA A 170 -9.31 -9.54 2.08
C ALA A 170 -10.28 -8.80 3.02
N VAL A 171 -11.30 -8.13 2.49
CA VAL A 171 -12.37 -7.52 3.31
C VAL A 171 -13.08 -8.58 4.12
N PHE A 172 -13.40 -9.74 3.55
CA PHE A 172 -14.03 -10.84 4.31
C PHE A 172 -13.13 -11.38 5.40
N VAL A 173 -11.87 -11.70 5.09
CA VAL A 173 -10.97 -12.36 6.05
C VAL A 173 -10.33 -11.39 7.07
N ASN A 174 -10.49 -10.09 6.91
CA ASN A 174 -9.96 -9.09 7.83
C ASN A 174 -11.05 -8.18 8.41
N ASN A 175 -11.74 -7.40 7.57
CA ASN A 175 -12.68 -6.37 8.07
C ASN A 175 -13.91 -7.00 8.72
N PHE A 176 -14.53 -8.01 8.09
CA PHE A 176 -15.67 -8.71 8.67
C PHE A 176 -15.29 -9.48 9.93
N VAL A 177 -14.11 -10.11 9.96
CA VAL A 177 -13.61 -10.80 11.15
C VAL A 177 -13.44 -9.82 12.30
N ASN A 178 -12.84 -8.64 12.06
CA ASN A 178 -12.73 -7.59 13.08
C ASN A 178 -14.12 -7.11 13.57
N HIS A 179 -15.11 -7.02 12.68
CA HIS A 179 -16.46 -6.67 13.08
C HIS A 179 -17.11 -7.75 13.94
N LEU A 180 -16.89 -9.03 13.64
CA LEU A 180 -17.35 -10.13 14.48
C LEU A 180 -16.70 -10.10 15.87
N TYR A 181 -15.41 -9.76 15.96
CA TYR A 181 -14.75 -9.56 17.26
C TYR A 181 -15.37 -8.40 18.04
N PHE A 182 -15.72 -7.30 17.37
CA PHE A 182 -16.42 -6.18 17.99
C PHE A 182 -17.79 -6.63 18.58
N ILE A 183 -18.59 -7.39 17.81
CA ILE A 183 -19.86 -7.95 18.29
C ILE A 183 -19.63 -8.86 19.50
N GLY A 184 -18.64 -9.76 19.43
CA GLY A 184 -18.29 -10.64 20.56
C GLY A 184 -17.88 -9.87 21.80
N ASN A 185 -17.12 -8.79 21.65
CA ASN A 185 -16.72 -7.91 22.75
C ASN A 185 -17.94 -7.24 23.40
N GLN A 186 -18.89 -6.71 22.61
CA GLN A 186 -20.12 -6.12 23.16
C GLN A 186 -20.94 -7.13 23.97
N ILE A 187 -21.10 -8.38 23.47
CA ILE A 187 -21.79 -9.44 24.22
C ILE A 187 -21.09 -9.72 25.55
N CYS A 188 -19.77 -9.74 25.57
CA CYS A 188 -19.01 -9.91 26.80
C CYS A 188 -19.20 -8.76 27.78
N GLU A 189 -19.14 -7.51 27.30
CA GLU A 189 -19.35 -6.31 28.11
C GLU A 189 -20.74 -6.27 28.74
N ASP A 190 -21.79 -6.56 27.96
CA ASP A 190 -23.18 -6.58 28.41
C ASP A 190 -23.44 -7.62 29.53
N ASN A 191 -22.57 -8.65 29.60
CA ASN A 191 -22.69 -9.74 30.58
C ASN A 191 -21.58 -9.73 31.65
N ASN A 192 -20.79 -8.66 31.74
CA ASN A 192 -19.68 -8.52 32.67
C ASN A 192 -18.64 -9.66 32.57
N VAL A 193 -18.36 -10.13 31.36
CA VAL A 193 -17.34 -11.15 31.06
C VAL A 193 -16.14 -10.45 30.40
N PRO A 194 -14.91 -10.64 30.88
CA PRO A 194 -13.72 -10.09 30.23
C PRO A 194 -13.53 -10.70 28.82
N PHE A 195 -13.41 -9.86 27.79
CA PHE A 195 -13.24 -10.30 26.39
C PHE A 195 -11.94 -11.10 26.18
N GLU A 196 -10.92 -10.83 26.99
CA GLU A 196 -9.60 -11.50 26.95
C GLU A 196 -9.70 -13.02 27.10
N ILE A 197 -10.76 -13.53 27.72
CA ILE A 197 -11.02 -14.98 27.83
C ILE A 197 -11.14 -15.62 26.45
N LEU A 198 -11.56 -14.86 25.43
CA LEU A 198 -11.71 -15.35 24.05
C LEU A 198 -10.42 -15.29 23.23
N HIS A 199 -9.36 -14.60 23.69
CA HIS A 199 -8.11 -14.47 22.91
C HIS A 199 -7.50 -15.82 22.49
N PRO A 200 -7.46 -16.87 23.32
CA PRO A 200 -6.91 -18.17 22.90
C PRO A 200 -7.69 -18.81 21.75
N ILE A 201 -9.02 -18.77 21.76
CA ILE A 201 -9.84 -19.38 20.70
C ILE A 201 -9.79 -18.53 19.42
N ILE A 202 -9.68 -17.22 19.51
CA ILE A 202 -9.47 -16.32 18.36
C ILE A 202 -8.17 -16.71 17.63
N LYS A 203 -7.07 -16.89 18.40
CA LYS A 203 -5.79 -17.29 17.85
C LYS A 203 -5.84 -18.69 17.23
N GLU A 204 -6.50 -19.63 17.90
CA GLU A 204 -6.68 -21.01 17.40
C GLU A 204 -7.46 -21.00 16.07
N THR A 205 -8.55 -20.25 15.99
CA THR A 205 -9.37 -20.13 14.77
C THR A 205 -8.56 -19.59 13.59
N ALA A 206 -7.72 -18.58 13.81
CA ALA A 206 -6.87 -18.04 12.77
C ALA A 206 -5.75 -18.99 12.35
N SER A 207 -5.17 -19.77 13.28
CA SER A 207 -4.07 -20.71 12.97
C SER A 207 -4.54 -21.97 12.26
N LYS A 208 -5.79 -22.40 12.45
CA LYS A 208 -6.33 -23.60 11.75
C LYS A 208 -6.21 -23.49 10.23
N ILE A 209 -6.47 -22.32 9.64
CA ILE A 209 -6.42 -22.12 8.20
C ILE A 209 -5.00 -22.14 7.61
N GLU A 210 -3.94 -22.17 8.43
CA GLU A 210 -2.57 -22.36 7.96
C GLU A 210 -2.31 -23.83 7.54
N THR A 211 -3.08 -24.78 8.09
CA THR A 211 -2.89 -26.22 7.88
C THR A 211 -4.13 -26.93 7.31
N LEU A 212 -5.30 -26.38 7.48
CA LEU A 212 -6.57 -26.91 6.97
C LEU A 212 -7.16 -25.96 5.92
N SER A 213 -7.93 -26.51 4.98
CA SER A 213 -8.72 -25.65 4.12
C SER A 213 -9.79 -24.92 4.95
N PRO A 214 -10.25 -23.71 4.54
CA PRO A 214 -11.33 -23.00 5.25
C PRO A 214 -12.62 -23.82 5.40
N PHE A 215 -12.86 -24.76 4.47
CA PHE A 215 -14.00 -25.67 4.53
C PHE A 215 -13.82 -26.72 5.64
N ASP A 216 -12.63 -27.32 5.76
CA ASP A 216 -12.35 -28.37 6.74
C ASP A 216 -12.11 -27.79 8.15
N ALA A 217 -11.86 -26.50 8.26
CA ALA A 217 -11.67 -25.78 9.52
C ALA A 217 -12.97 -25.41 10.25
N GLN A 218 -14.13 -25.59 9.57
CA GLN A 218 -15.46 -25.42 10.19
C GLN A 218 -15.82 -26.68 10.99
#